data_aeb1fdae499ac58e10bb1fb5e4105373
#
_entry.id   aeb1fdae499ac58e10bb1fb5e4105373
#
_cell.length_a   1.000
_cell.length_b   1.000
_cell.length_c   1.000
_cell.angle_alpha   90.00
_cell.angle_beta   90.00
_cell.angle_gamma   90.00
#
_symmetry.space_group_name_H-M   'P 1'
#
loop_
_entity.id
_entity.type
_entity.pdbx_description
1 polymer ?
#
loop_
_entity_poly.entity_id
_entity_poly.type
_entity_poly.pdbx_seq_one_letter_code
_entity_poly.pdbx_strand_id
1 'polypeptide(L)'
;FGHAGEEALNYCMKEYGGFDHNLQTLRIIMFLENKYLKFKGLNLSIETLEGLLKHNGPVNNLDQVDNLLGSKNFKNKINFNTYPSLEAQISAISDDIAYNNHDIQDGINANLFKLEELVEINFFRDIYQTYKNKVNKKNYKIVTYQIIRDSIDLMIKDLINNTKKNLTINKIRTQKDINRTSFSMVEFSNKIKDSENEIRFFLRTKMYNNQNVLNKNNEGKKIIKKLFNKIKKTPNKYIAHEELNNDKYRAISDFISGMTDRYAINLNKNIK
;
A
#
# COMPACT_ATOMS: atom_id res chain seq x y z
N PHE A 1 2.26 8.29 -8.95
CA PHE A 1 2.78 7.24 -9.87
C PHE A 1 2.71 5.82 -9.25
N GLY A 2 2.17 5.68 -8.04
CA GLY A 2 1.95 4.39 -7.37
C GLY A 2 3.20 3.50 -7.36
N HIS A 3 3.00 2.19 -7.48
CA HIS A 3 4.11 1.22 -7.50
C HIS A 3 5.12 1.45 -8.63
N ALA A 4 4.72 2.04 -9.76
CA ALA A 4 5.64 2.36 -10.84
C ALA A 4 6.64 3.47 -10.44
N GLY A 5 6.18 4.47 -9.68
CA GLY A 5 7.04 5.51 -9.11
C GLY A 5 7.98 4.96 -8.05
N GLU A 6 7.48 4.10 -7.18
CA GLU A 6 8.27 3.40 -6.16
C GLU A 6 9.39 2.56 -6.78
N GLU A 7 9.06 1.73 -7.76
CA GLU A 7 10.05 0.90 -8.48
C GLU A 7 11.15 1.77 -9.12
N ALA A 8 10.75 2.89 -9.73
CA ALA A 8 11.70 3.80 -10.35
C ALA A 8 12.61 4.50 -9.33
N LEU A 9 12.05 4.92 -8.19
CA LEU A 9 12.81 5.56 -7.11
C LEU A 9 13.72 4.54 -6.42
N ASN A 10 13.24 3.31 -6.16
CA ASN A 10 14.05 2.23 -5.62
C ASN A 10 15.23 1.89 -6.56
N TYR A 11 14.99 1.84 -7.86
CA TYR A 11 16.06 1.67 -8.85
C TYR A 11 17.12 2.78 -8.75
N CYS A 12 16.71 4.03 -8.61
CA CYS A 12 17.64 5.16 -8.45
C CYS A 12 18.42 5.11 -7.13
N MET A 13 17.79 4.56 -6.09
CA MET A 13 18.36 4.47 -4.74
C MET A 13 19.12 3.17 -4.49
N LYS A 14 19.23 2.26 -5.44
CA LYS A 14 19.80 0.92 -5.25
C LYS A 14 21.16 0.92 -4.54
N GLU A 15 22.05 1.85 -4.90
CA GLU A 15 23.38 2.00 -4.31
C GLU A 15 23.40 2.87 -3.04
N TYR A 16 22.23 3.43 -2.65
CA TYR A 16 22.07 4.39 -1.55
C TYR A 16 21.08 3.90 -0.49
N GLY A 17 21.00 2.58 -0.29
CA GLY A 17 20.14 1.94 0.72
C GLY A 17 18.71 1.65 0.27
N GLY A 18 18.40 1.81 -1.03
CA GLY A 18 17.10 1.49 -1.61
C GLY A 18 15.97 2.44 -1.23
N PHE A 19 14.77 2.14 -1.69
CA PHE A 19 13.52 2.82 -1.36
C PHE A 19 12.41 1.79 -1.17
N ASP A 20 11.60 1.97 -0.14
CA ASP A 20 10.43 1.18 0.18
C ASP A 20 9.36 2.11 0.74
N HIS A 21 8.13 2.04 0.24
CA HIS A 21 7.07 2.98 0.60
C HIS A 21 6.61 2.83 2.06
N ASN A 22 6.62 1.62 2.65
CA ASN A 22 6.24 1.41 4.05
C ASN A 22 7.29 2.03 4.98
N LEU A 23 8.56 1.81 4.68
CA LEU A 23 9.65 2.44 5.44
C LEU A 23 9.70 3.96 5.23
N GLN A 24 9.34 4.45 4.03
CA GLN A 24 9.21 5.88 3.77
C GLN A 24 8.05 6.49 4.57
N THR A 25 6.93 5.79 4.70
CA THR A 25 5.83 6.22 5.56
C THR A 25 6.29 6.40 7.00
N LEU A 26 7.00 5.41 7.55
CA LEU A 26 7.60 5.51 8.88
C LEU A 26 8.58 6.69 8.98
N ARG A 27 9.41 6.90 7.99
CA ARG A 27 10.35 8.00 7.93
C ARG A 27 9.63 9.35 7.96
N ILE A 28 8.55 9.49 7.20
CA ILE A 28 7.72 10.71 7.20
C ILE A 28 7.19 10.99 8.60
N ILE A 29 6.51 10.03 9.22
CA ILE A 29 5.85 10.24 10.51
C ILE A 29 6.83 10.34 11.69
N MET A 30 8.03 9.79 11.57
CA MET A 30 9.06 9.86 12.63
C MET A 30 9.94 11.09 12.52
N PHE A 31 10.23 11.58 11.32
CA PHE A 31 11.31 12.57 11.13
C PHE A 31 10.95 13.77 10.26
N LEU A 32 10.10 13.60 9.23
CA LEU A 32 9.90 14.61 8.18
C LEU A 32 8.66 15.48 8.41
N GLU A 33 7.64 14.96 9.11
CA GLU A 33 6.44 15.74 9.42
C GLU A 33 6.71 16.78 10.51
N ASN A 34 6.75 18.05 10.11
CA ASN A 34 7.01 19.16 11.02
C ASN A 34 5.69 19.81 11.48
N LYS A 35 4.96 19.14 12.37
CA LYS A 35 3.69 19.64 12.94
C LYS A 35 3.85 20.29 14.31
N TYR A 36 4.92 19.99 15.04
CA TYR A 36 5.09 20.34 16.43
C TYR A 36 6.42 21.04 16.69
N LEU A 37 6.41 22.12 17.49
CA LEU A 37 7.62 22.87 17.84
C LEU A 37 8.59 22.09 18.74
N LYS A 38 8.06 21.17 19.55
CA LYS A 38 8.83 20.50 20.62
C LYS A 38 9.58 19.24 20.14
N PHE A 39 9.18 18.66 19.02
CA PHE A 39 9.75 17.39 18.51
C PHE A 39 9.56 17.27 17.00
N LYS A 40 10.41 16.45 16.37
CA LYS A 40 10.29 16.07 14.98
C LYS A 40 9.24 14.95 14.81
N GLY A 41 8.62 14.87 13.65
CA GLY A 41 7.61 13.87 13.36
C GLY A 41 6.32 14.04 14.16
N LEU A 42 5.54 12.96 14.25
CA LEU A 42 4.22 12.96 14.90
C LEU A 42 4.23 12.43 16.34
N ASN A 43 5.37 11.96 16.85
CA ASN A 43 5.52 11.38 18.19
C ASN A 43 4.51 10.26 18.50
N LEU A 44 4.35 9.33 17.57
CA LEU A 44 3.45 8.19 17.71
C LEU A 44 3.98 7.16 18.71
N SER A 45 3.06 6.35 19.28
CA SER A 45 3.46 5.26 20.16
C SER A 45 4.25 4.18 19.41
N ILE A 46 5.03 3.39 20.17
CA ILE A 46 5.85 2.32 19.61
C ILE A 46 4.99 1.22 18.97
N GLU A 47 3.79 0.97 19.50
CA GLU A 47 2.83 0.01 18.99
C GLU A 47 2.30 0.44 17.63
N THR A 48 2.01 1.72 17.44
CA THR A 48 1.59 2.26 16.14
C THR A 48 2.73 2.15 15.11
N LEU A 49 3.95 2.49 15.50
CA LEU A 49 5.13 2.37 14.62
C LEU A 49 5.41 0.90 14.28
N GLU A 50 5.25 -0.01 15.24
CA GLU A 50 5.37 -1.45 15.00
C GLU A 50 4.32 -1.95 14.01
N GLY A 51 3.07 -1.51 14.14
CA GLY A 51 2.00 -1.86 13.23
C GLY A 51 2.27 -1.44 11.79
N LEU A 52 2.78 -0.22 11.60
CA LEU A 52 3.17 0.29 10.28
C LEU A 52 4.40 -0.45 9.72
N LEU A 53 5.41 -0.69 10.56
CA LEU A 53 6.61 -1.40 10.17
C LEU A 53 6.31 -2.84 9.71
N LYS A 54 5.36 -3.48 10.37
CA LYS A 54 4.94 -4.86 10.11
C LYS A 54 3.66 -4.95 9.29
N HIS A 55 3.36 -3.95 8.47
CA HIS A 55 2.15 -3.93 7.64
C HIS A 55 1.99 -5.22 6.81
N ASN A 56 3.10 -5.74 6.30
CA ASN A 56 3.15 -7.00 5.54
C ASN A 56 3.58 -8.22 6.38
N GLY A 57 3.44 -8.17 7.70
CA GLY A 57 3.87 -9.22 8.61
C GLY A 57 5.24 -9.00 9.24
N PRO A 58 5.90 -10.06 9.74
CA PRO A 58 7.24 -9.98 10.34
C PRO A 58 8.27 -9.36 9.40
N VAL A 59 9.24 -8.62 9.97
CA VAL A 59 10.26 -7.92 9.18
C VAL A 59 11.43 -8.85 8.90
N ASN A 60 11.69 -9.08 7.62
CA ASN A 60 12.77 -9.98 7.18
C ASN A 60 14.05 -9.26 6.77
N ASN A 61 13.99 -7.95 6.49
CA ASN A 61 15.14 -7.16 6.03
C ASN A 61 15.50 -6.05 7.03
N LEU A 62 16.27 -6.42 8.05
CA LEU A 62 16.71 -5.49 9.10
C LEU A 62 17.71 -4.44 8.58
N ASP A 63 18.53 -4.80 7.61
CA ASP A 63 19.52 -3.87 7.02
C ASP A 63 18.82 -2.68 6.36
N GLN A 64 17.70 -2.92 5.70
CA GLN A 64 16.92 -1.87 5.07
C GLN A 64 16.26 -0.96 6.12
N VAL A 65 15.77 -1.53 7.23
CA VAL A 65 15.23 -0.76 8.36
C VAL A 65 16.32 0.11 8.97
N ASP A 66 17.51 -0.44 9.16
CA ASP A 66 18.66 0.28 9.68
C ASP A 66 19.08 1.45 8.79
N ASN A 67 19.17 1.20 7.50
CA ASN A 67 19.58 2.20 6.52
C ASN A 67 18.57 3.36 6.40
N LEU A 68 17.28 3.09 6.55
CA LEU A 68 16.21 4.07 6.33
C LEU A 68 15.76 4.79 7.60
N LEU A 69 15.70 4.08 8.71
CA LEU A 69 15.12 4.58 9.97
C LEU A 69 16.13 4.64 11.13
N GLY A 70 17.24 3.96 11.02
CA GLY A 70 18.18 3.75 12.11
C GLY A 70 17.63 2.75 13.15
N SER A 71 18.18 1.53 13.22
CA SER A 71 17.70 0.46 14.11
C SER A 71 17.72 0.83 15.58
N LYS A 72 18.59 1.77 15.96
CA LYS A 72 18.67 2.28 17.35
C LYS A 72 17.32 2.79 17.88
N ASN A 73 16.46 3.29 17.00
CA ASN A 73 15.12 3.78 17.37
C ASN A 73 14.17 2.68 17.79
N PHE A 74 14.36 1.45 17.29
CA PHE A 74 13.50 0.30 17.54
C PHE A 74 14.18 -0.79 18.37
N LYS A 75 15.51 -0.74 18.51
CA LYS A 75 16.29 -1.77 19.22
C LYS A 75 15.75 -1.96 20.63
N ASN A 76 15.48 -3.20 21.00
CA ASN A 76 14.89 -3.61 22.28
C ASN A 76 13.45 -3.12 22.54
N LYS A 77 12.79 -2.50 21.58
CA LYS A 77 11.39 -2.04 21.70
C LYS A 77 10.43 -2.87 20.87
N ILE A 78 10.88 -3.38 19.73
CA ILE A 78 10.08 -4.16 18.78
C ILE A 78 10.77 -5.52 18.56
N ASN A 79 10.00 -6.60 18.62
CA ASN A 79 10.46 -7.91 18.16
C ASN A 79 10.11 -8.08 16.68
N PHE A 80 11.04 -7.90 15.78
CA PHE A 80 10.84 -7.91 14.33
C PHE A 80 10.29 -9.22 13.77
N ASN A 81 10.56 -10.35 14.44
CA ASN A 81 10.20 -11.69 13.98
C ASN A 81 8.76 -12.11 14.32
N THR A 82 8.02 -11.31 15.10
CA THR A 82 6.65 -11.63 15.51
C THR A 82 5.61 -10.94 14.63
N TYR A 83 4.40 -11.49 14.58
CA TYR A 83 3.27 -10.83 13.96
C TYR A 83 2.87 -9.56 14.74
N PRO A 84 2.36 -8.52 14.07
CA PRO A 84 1.91 -7.28 14.72
C PRO A 84 0.62 -7.50 15.52
N SER A 85 0.16 -6.44 16.19
CA SER A 85 -1.13 -6.44 16.90
C SER A 85 -2.31 -6.75 15.98
N LEU A 86 -3.45 -7.15 16.56
CA LEU A 86 -4.66 -7.41 15.76
C LEU A 86 -5.12 -6.19 14.99
N GLU A 87 -5.00 -5.00 15.58
CA GLU A 87 -5.33 -3.73 14.94
C GLU A 87 -4.51 -3.51 13.67
N ALA A 88 -3.20 -3.79 13.74
CA ALA A 88 -2.32 -3.67 12.59
C ALA A 88 -2.62 -4.72 11.50
N GLN A 89 -2.92 -5.98 11.92
CA GLN A 89 -3.33 -7.03 10.99
C GLN A 89 -4.65 -6.69 10.29
N ILE A 90 -5.64 -6.14 11.03
CA ILE A 90 -6.92 -5.68 10.48
C ILE A 90 -6.69 -4.52 9.51
N SER A 91 -5.84 -3.55 9.87
CA SER A 91 -5.53 -2.41 9.00
C SER A 91 -4.94 -2.88 7.66
N ALA A 92 -4.00 -3.81 7.69
CA ALA A 92 -3.37 -4.34 6.48
C ALA A 92 -4.37 -5.01 5.53
N ILE A 93 -5.18 -5.94 6.06
CA ILE A 93 -6.16 -6.66 5.22
C ILE A 93 -7.32 -5.76 4.76
N SER A 94 -7.66 -4.71 5.54
CA SER A 94 -8.65 -3.71 5.14
C SER A 94 -8.19 -2.90 3.94
N ASP A 95 -6.89 -2.62 3.84
CA ASP A 95 -6.28 -1.98 2.68
C ASP A 95 -6.40 -2.87 1.43
N ASP A 96 -6.13 -4.17 1.56
CA ASP A 96 -6.33 -5.13 0.47
C ASP A 96 -7.80 -5.19 -0.01
N ILE A 97 -8.77 -5.21 0.92
CA ILE A 97 -10.21 -5.17 0.58
C ILE A 97 -10.54 -3.89 -0.20
N ALA A 98 -10.07 -2.75 0.30
CA ALA A 98 -10.31 -1.46 -0.33
C ALA A 98 -9.69 -1.41 -1.73
N TYR A 99 -8.41 -1.78 -1.85
CA TYR A 99 -7.67 -1.78 -3.11
C TYR A 99 -8.35 -2.64 -4.17
N ASN A 100 -8.63 -3.91 -3.87
CA ASN A 100 -9.24 -4.81 -4.83
C ASN A 100 -10.59 -4.28 -5.35
N ASN A 101 -11.43 -3.76 -4.47
CA ASN A 101 -12.77 -3.29 -4.83
C ASN A 101 -12.75 -1.92 -5.54
N HIS A 102 -11.89 -1.01 -5.13
CA HIS A 102 -11.74 0.28 -5.82
C HIS A 102 -11.09 0.13 -7.19
N ASP A 103 -10.10 -0.75 -7.33
CA ASP A 103 -9.47 -1.03 -8.61
C ASP A 103 -10.46 -1.65 -9.60
N ILE A 104 -11.38 -2.53 -9.14
CA ILE A 104 -12.49 -3.02 -9.96
C ILE A 104 -13.37 -1.85 -10.43
N GLN A 105 -13.76 -0.96 -9.52
CA GLN A 105 -14.56 0.21 -9.84
C GLN A 105 -13.87 1.11 -10.86
N ASP A 106 -12.59 1.37 -10.67
CA ASP A 106 -11.80 2.23 -11.54
C ASP A 106 -11.56 1.59 -12.90
N GLY A 107 -11.33 0.27 -12.96
CA GLY A 107 -11.21 -0.48 -14.21
C GLY A 107 -12.49 -0.41 -15.06
N ILE A 108 -13.66 -0.55 -14.44
CA ILE A 108 -14.97 -0.41 -15.11
C ILE A 108 -15.16 1.04 -15.56
N ASN A 109 -14.89 2.04 -14.70
CA ASN A 109 -15.03 3.45 -15.06
C ASN A 109 -14.09 3.87 -16.19
N ALA A 110 -12.90 3.27 -16.26
CA ALA A 110 -11.91 3.51 -17.31
C ALA A 110 -12.18 2.67 -18.59
N ASN A 111 -13.27 1.89 -18.62
CA ASN A 111 -13.61 0.97 -19.71
C ASN A 111 -12.50 -0.04 -20.06
N LEU A 112 -11.73 -0.48 -19.06
CA LEU A 112 -10.72 -1.52 -19.24
C LEU A 112 -11.36 -2.92 -19.31
N PHE A 113 -12.46 -3.11 -18.62
CA PHE A 113 -13.33 -4.28 -18.63
C PHE A 113 -14.75 -3.90 -18.20
N LYS A 114 -15.71 -4.81 -18.42
CA LYS A 114 -17.12 -4.62 -18.09
C LYS A 114 -17.52 -5.47 -16.88
N LEU A 115 -18.67 -5.12 -16.27
CA LEU A 115 -19.26 -5.88 -15.18
C LEU A 115 -19.52 -7.35 -15.56
N GLU A 116 -19.91 -7.59 -16.82
CA GLU A 116 -20.19 -8.92 -17.34
C GLU A 116 -18.94 -9.83 -17.36
N GLU A 117 -17.75 -9.25 -17.53
CA GLU A 117 -16.50 -10.00 -17.45
C GLU A 117 -16.15 -10.33 -15.99
N LEU A 118 -16.47 -9.44 -15.04
CA LEU A 118 -16.25 -9.67 -13.61
C LEU A 118 -17.12 -10.83 -13.09
N VAL A 119 -18.30 -11.05 -13.66
CA VAL A 119 -19.23 -12.14 -13.31
C VAL A 119 -18.65 -13.53 -13.65
N GLU A 120 -17.55 -13.63 -14.40
CA GLU A 120 -16.79 -14.87 -14.58
C GLU A 120 -16.23 -15.40 -13.25
N ILE A 121 -15.90 -14.50 -12.30
CA ILE A 121 -15.49 -14.83 -10.93
C ILE A 121 -16.73 -15.24 -10.13
N ASN A 122 -16.71 -16.45 -9.56
CA ASN A 122 -17.87 -17.02 -8.84
C ASN A 122 -18.38 -16.09 -7.72
N PHE A 123 -17.49 -15.47 -6.98
CA PHE A 123 -17.81 -14.52 -5.92
C PHE A 123 -18.67 -13.36 -6.41
N PHE A 124 -18.32 -12.75 -7.53
CA PHE A 124 -19.11 -11.66 -8.13
C PHE A 124 -20.34 -12.16 -8.85
N ARG A 125 -20.33 -13.38 -9.38
CA ARG A 125 -21.50 -14.00 -9.98
C ARG A 125 -22.61 -14.15 -8.96
N ASP A 126 -22.31 -14.62 -7.77
CA ASP A 126 -23.30 -14.81 -6.69
C ASP A 126 -23.94 -13.46 -6.29
N ILE A 127 -23.14 -12.41 -6.17
CA ILE A 127 -23.64 -11.05 -5.89
C ILE A 127 -24.50 -10.53 -7.04
N TYR A 128 -24.02 -10.68 -8.28
CA TYR A 128 -24.72 -10.19 -9.49
C TYR A 128 -26.09 -10.83 -9.68
N GLN A 129 -26.29 -12.11 -9.33
CA GLN A 129 -27.59 -12.77 -9.42
C GLN A 129 -28.70 -12.02 -8.67
N THR A 130 -28.37 -11.34 -7.57
CA THR A 130 -29.31 -10.52 -6.80
C THR A 130 -29.82 -9.31 -7.59
N TYR A 131 -29.05 -8.85 -8.57
CA TYR A 131 -29.32 -7.64 -9.37
C TYR A 131 -29.65 -7.92 -10.82
N LYS A 132 -29.47 -9.13 -11.31
CA LYS A 132 -29.58 -9.52 -12.73
C LYS A 132 -30.82 -8.97 -13.40
N ASN A 133 -31.98 -9.09 -12.74
CA ASN A 133 -33.26 -8.63 -13.30
C ASN A 133 -33.51 -7.11 -13.14
N LYS A 134 -32.61 -6.41 -12.45
CA LYS A 134 -32.70 -4.97 -12.18
C LYS A 134 -31.73 -4.16 -13.04
N VAL A 135 -30.76 -4.81 -13.68
CA VAL A 135 -29.73 -4.13 -14.49
C VAL A 135 -30.30 -3.69 -15.81
N ASN A 136 -30.15 -2.41 -16.14
CA ASN A 136 -30.46 -1.84 -17.44
C ASN A 136 -29.51 -0.68 -17.77
N LYS A 137 -29.54 -0.15 -18.98
CA LYS A 137 -28.63 0.94 -19.40
C LYS A 137 -28.69 2.18 -18.51
N LYS A 138 -29.86 2.50 -17.92
CA LYS A 138 -30.04 3.71 -17.10
C LYS A 138 -29.41 3.56 -15.68
N ASN A 139 -29.39 2.36 -15.14
CA ASN A 139 -28.95 2.11 -13.77
C ASN A 139 -27.66 1.28 -13.68
N TYR A 140 -27.04 0.93 -14.81
CA TYR A 140 -25.82 0.10 -14.87
C TYR A 140 -24.75 0.56 -13.87
N LYS A 141 -24.44 1.85 -13.86
CA LYS A 141 -23.43 2.43 -12.94
C LYS A 141 -23.84 2.30 -11.47
N ILE A 142 -25.12 2.51 -11.18
CA ILE A 142 -25.65 2.40 -9.80
C ILE A 142 -25.56 0.96 -9.32
N VAL A 143 -25.95 0.01 -10.16
CA VAL A 143 -25.87 -1.42 -9.85
C VAL A 143 -24.43 -1.88 -9.69
N THR A 144 -23.52 -1.42 -10.54
CA THR A 144 -22.07 -1.68 -10.38
C THR A 144 -21.58 -1.24 -9.00
N TYR A 145 -21.91 -0.03 -8.60
CA TYR A 145 -21.52 0.47 -7.27
C TYR A 145 -22.17 -0.32 -6.12
N GLN A 146 -23.37 -0.82 -6.30
CA GLN A 146 -24.02 -1.66 -5.31
C GLN A 146 -23.32 -3.01 -5.18
N ILE A 147 -22.97 -3.65 -6.30
CA ILE A 147 -22.23 -4.92 -6.32
C ILE A 147 -20.87 -4.77 -5.60
N ILE A 148 -20.17 -3.66 -5.82
CA ILE A 148 -18.90 -3.38 -5.14
C ILE A 148 -19.09 -3.20 -3.64
N ARG A 149 -20.14 -2.48 -3.20
CA ARG A 149 -20.45 -2.36 -1.76
C ARG A 149 -20.80 -3.69 -1.12
N ASP A 150 -21.57 -4.52 -1.81
CA ASP A 150 -21.93 -5.85 -1.33
C ASP A 150 -20.70 -6.78 -1.25
N SER A 151 -19.80 -6.64 -2.22
CA SER A 151 -18.50 -7.34 -2.20
C SER A 151 -17.69 -6.99 -0.95
N ILE A 152 -17.54 -5.70 -0.66
CA ILE A 152 -16.83 -5.22 0.54
C ILE A 152 -17.51 -5.74 1.81
N ASP A 153 -18.83 -5.65 1.90
CA ASP A 153 -19.62 -6.12 3.05
C ASP A 153 -19.43 -7.62 3.30
N LEU A 154 -19.49 -8.43 2.24
CA LEU A 154 -19.27 -9.88 2.31
C LEU A 154 -17.84 -10.22 2.76
N MET A 155 -16.84 -9.54 2.22
CA MET A 155 -15.45 -9.73 2.60
C MET A 155 -15.23 -9.37 4.08
N ILE A 156 -15.77 -8.23 4.55
CA ILE A 156 -15.66 -7.80 5.94
C ILE A 156 -16.37 -8.79 6.88
N LYS A 157 -17.57 -9.26 6.54
CA LYS A 157 -18.30 -10.25 7.35
C LYS A 157 -17.54 -11.56 7.47
N ASP A 158 -16.99 -12.05 6.38
CA ASP A 158 -16.16 -13.26 6.39
C ASP A 158 -14.92 -13.07 7.26
N LEU A 159 -14.21 -11.97 7.08
CA LEU A 159 -13.02 -11.64 7.84
C LEU A 159 -13.27 -11.63 9.34
N ILE A 160 -14.34 -10.93 9.77
CA ILE A 160 -14.73 -10.87 11.19
C ILE A 160 -15.02 -12.27 11.75
N ASN A 161 -15.81 -13.07 11.02
CA ASN A 161 -16.21 -14.40 11.46
C ASN A 161 -15.00 -15.35 11.53
N ASN A 162 -14.14 -15.34 10.51
CA ASN A 162 -12.97 -16.19 10.48
C ASN A 162 -11.92 -15.76 11.52
N THR A 163 -11.70 -14.46 11.71
CA THR A 163 -10.83 -13.94 12.77
C THR A 163 -11.31 -14.38 14.16
N LYS A 164 -12.61 -14.24 14.49
CA LYS A 164 -13.18 -14.72 15.75
C LYS A 164 -12.93 -16.21 15.95
N LYS A 165 -13.10 -17.01 14.89
CA LYS A 165 -12.83 -18.44 14.91
C LYS A 165 -11.34 -18.72 15.19
N ASN A 166 -10.43 -18.04 14.51
CA ASN A 166 -8.99 -18.19 14.70
C ASN A 166 -8.56 -17.85 16.13
N LEU A 167 -9.06 -16.75 16.68
CA LEU A 167 -8.78 -16.33 18.07
C LEU A 167 -9.25 -17.39 19.07
N THR A 168 -10.44 -17.96 18.86
CA THR A 168 -11.00 -18.98 19.73
C THR A 168 -10.21 -20.28 19.68
N ILE A 169 -9.93 -20.80 18.49
CA ILE A 169 -9.20 -22.06 18.27
C ILE A 169 -7.78 -21.98 18.86
N ASN A 170 -7.10 -20.84 18.64
CA ASN A 170 -5.72 -20.64 19.10
C ASN A 170 -5.64 -20.10 20.54
N LYS A 171 -6.79 -19.94 21.23
CA LYS A 171 -6.87 -19.47 22.61
C LYS A 171 -6.18 -18.11 22.83
N ILE A 172 -6.25 -17.23 21.85
CA ILE A 172 -5.65 -15.89 21.89
C ILE A 172 -6.49 -14.99 22.81
N ARG A 173 -5.84 -14.41 23.82
CA ARG A 173 -6.46 -13.49 24.79
C ARG A 173 -5.68 -12.20 24.98
N THR A 174 -4.39 -12.22 24.66
CA THR A 174 -3.46 -11.10 24.88
C THR A 174 -2.55 -10.88 23.68
N GLN A 175 -1.95 -9.71 23.60
CA GLN A 175 -0.90 -9.41 22.60
C GLN A 175 0.28 -10.40 22.68
N LYS A 176 0.61 -10.88 23.88
CA LYS A 176 1.69 -11.88 24.05
C LYS A 176 1.35 -13.20 23.39
N ASP A 177 0.07 -13.58 23.33
CA ASP A 177 -0.35 -14.80 22.63
C ASP A 177 -0.17 -14.63 21.12
N ILE A 178 -0.52 -13.45 20.56
CA ILE A 178 -0.29 -13.13 19.14
C ILE A 178 1.20 -13.20 18.80
N ASN A 179 2.06 -12.65 19.65
CA ASN A 179 3.51 -12.66 19.42
C ASN A 179 4.13 -14.08 19.39
N ARG A 180 3.39 -15.09 19.86
CA ARG A 180 3.80 -16.51 19.82
C ARG A 180 3.28 -17.25 18.60
N THR A 181 2.40 -16.66 17.82
CA THR A 181 1.87 -17.30 16.62
C THR A 181 2.87 -17.19 15.46
N SER A 182 2.87 -18.22 14.60
CA SER A 182 3.67 -18.25 13.37
C SER A 182 2.89 -17.81 12.13
N PHE A 183 1.64 -17.32 12.32
CA PHE A 183 0.75 -16.92 11.22
C PHE A 183 -0.19 -15.80 11.71
N SER A 184 -0.78 -15.07 10.76
CA SER A 184 -1.75 -14.02 11.05
C SER A 184 -3.05 -14.58 11.65
N MET A 185 -3.57 -13.93 12.67
CA MET A 185 -4.89 -14.25 13.23
C MET A 185 -6.02 -13.67 12.37
N VAL A 186 -5.75 -12.58 11.68
CA VAL A 186 -6.71 -11.87 10.82
C VAL A 186 -6.54 -12.36 9.39
N GLU A 187 -7.40 -13.26 8.99
CA GLU A 187 -7.39 -13.88 7.66
C GLU A 187 -8.81 -14.16 7.19
N PHE A 188 -9.01 -14.13 5.88
CA PHE A 188 -10.23 -14.64 5.26
C PHE A 188 -10.37 -16.15 5.46
N SER A 189 -11.61 -16.65 5.40
CA SER A 189 -11.85 -18.08 5.18
C SER A 189 -11.24 -18.54 3.85
N ASN A 190 -10.97 -19.83 3.72
CA ASN A 190 -10.40 -20.39 2.48
C ASN A 190 -11.25 -20.00 1.26
N LYS A 191 -12.59 -20.01 1.39
CA LYS A 191 -13.50 -19.64 0.30
C LYS A 191 -13.25 -18.21 -0.20
N ILE A 192 -13.15 -17.23 0.68
CA ILE A 192 -12.94 -15.83 0.30
C ILE A 192 -11.48 -15.59 -0.12
N LYS A 193 -10.53 -16.30 0.47
CA LYS A 193 -9.11 -16.24 0.05
C LYS A 193 -8.93 -16.70 -1.40
N ASP A 194 -9.61 -17.78 -1.80
CA ASP A 194 -9.60 -18.25 -3.18
C ASP A 194 -10.22 -17.19 -4.12
N SER A 195 -11.35 -16.61 -3.72
CA SER A 195 -12.00 -15.53 -4.47
C SER A 195 -11.11 -14.28 -4.58
N GLU A 196 -10.41 -13.93 -3.52
CA GLU A 196 -9.44 -12.82 -3.54
C GLU A 196 -8.30 -13.08 -4.54
N ASN A 197 -7.77 -14.30 -4.58
CA ASN A 197 -6.76 -14.67 -5.56
C ASN A 197 -7.27 -14.57 -7.01
N GLU A 198 -8.53 -15.01 -7.26
CA GLU A 198 -9.17 -14.83 -8.56
C GLU A 198 -9.33 -13.36 -8.93
N ILE A 199 -9.73 -12.50 -7.99
CA ILE A 199 -9.87 -11.05 -8.18
C ILE A 199 -8.50 -10.43 -8.52
N ARG A 200 -7.46 -10.74 -7.76
CA ARG A 200 -6.10 -10.24 -8.01
C ARG A 200 -5.58 -10.69 -9.39
N PHE A 201 -5.84 -11.93 -9.78
CA PHE A 201 -5.48 -12.43 -11.11
C PHE A 201 -6.25 -11.70 -12.23
N PHE A 202 -7.54 -11.48 -12.04
CA PHE A 202 -8.38 -10.73 -12.98
C PHE A 202 -7.88 -9.29 -13.16
N LEU A 203 -7.66 -8.56 -12.06
CA LEU A 203 -7.13 -7.20 -12.08
C LEU A 203 -5.75 -7.14 -12.75
N ARG A 204 -4.87 -8.09 -12.43
CA ARG A 204 -3.55 -8.16 -13.07
C ARG A 204 -3.67 -8.33 -14.58
N THR A 205 -4.57 -9.19 -15.03
CA THR A 205 -4.74 -9.50 -16.45
C THR A 205 -5.43 -8.37 -17.21
N LYS A 206 -6.55 -7.85 -16.68
CA LYS A 206 -7.42 -6.91 -17.38
C LYS A 206 -7.03 -5.44 -17.18
N MET A 207 -6.44 -5.11 -16.04
CA MET A 207 -6.12 -3.73 -15.67
C MET A 207 -4.61 -3.47 -15.69
N TYR A 208 -3.83 -4.13 -14.84
CA TYR A 208 -2.42 -3.78 -14.66
C TYR A 208 -1.54 -4.10 -15.89
N ASN A 209 -1.87 -5.15 -16.62
CA ASN A 209 -1.21 -5.52 -17.88
C ASN A 209 -1.82 -4.82 -19.12
N ASN A 210 -2.82 -3.95 -18.94
CA ASN A 210 -3.37 -3.19 -20.06
C ASN A 210 -2.31 -2.22 -20.63
N GLN A 211 -2.17 -2.18 -21.96
CA GLN A 211 -1.13 -1.40 -22.63
C GLN A 211 -1.19 0.11 -22.29
N ASN A 212 -2.39 0.67 -22.14
CA ASN A 212 -2.57 2.08 -21.77
C ASN A 212 -2.07 2.35 -20.34
N VAL A 213 -2.32 1.42 -19.41
CA VAL A 213 -1.83 1.51 -18.02
C VAL A 213 -0.31 1.36 -17.98
N LEU A 214 0.24 0.37 -18.70
CA LEU A 214 1.68 0.16 -18.80
C LEU A 214 2.40 1.37 -19.41
N ASN A 215 1.83 2.00 -20.43
CA ASN A 215 2.42 3.20 -21.05
C ASN A 215 2.47 4.36 -20.04
N LYS A 216 1.40 4.63 -19.30
CA LYS A 216 1.37 5.67 -18.25
C LYS A 216 2.36 5.36 -17.14
N ASN A 217 2.44 4.11 -16.68
CA ASN A 217 3.40 3.68 -15.67
C ASN A 217 4.85 3.90 -16.15
N ASN A 218 5.15 3.56 -17.40
CA ASN A 218 6.47 3.77 -17.99
C ASN A 218 6.83 5.27 -18.14
N GLU A 219 5.87 6.12 -18.45
CA GLU A 219 6.05 7.57 -18.43
C GLU A 219 6.38 8.08 -17.03
N GLY A 220 5.62 7.63 -16.01
CA GLY A 220 5.88 7.94 -14.61
C GLY A 220 7.29 7.51 -14.18
N LYS A 221 7.70 6.28 -14.52
CA LYS A 221 9.07 5.78 -14.25
C LYS A 221 10.14 6.67 -14.88
N LYS A 222 9.94 7.12 -16.13
CA LYS A 222 10.89 8.02 -16.83
C LYS A 222 10.97 9.38 -16.12
N ILE A 223 9.83 9.94 -15.69
CA ILE A 223 9.79 11.22 -14.96
C ILE A 223 10.58 11.12 -13.66
N ILE A 224 10.33 10.11 -12.83
CA ILE A 224 11.04 9.92 -11.54
C ILE A 224 12.55 9.77 -11.75
N LYS A 225 12.98 8.91 -12.68
CA LYS A 225 14.41 8.72 -13.01
C LYS A 225 15.06 10.01 -13.48
N LYS A 226 14.39 10.79 -14.33
CA LYS A 226 14.89 12.08 -14.81
C LYS A 226 15.00 13.10 -13.70
N LEU A 227 13.98 13.22 -12.84
CA LEU A 227 14.01 14.11 -11.67
C LEU A 227 15.15 13.77 -10.73
N PHE A 228 15.30 12.50 -10.35
CA PHE A 228 16.39 12.05 -9.49
C PHE A 228 17.76 12.44 -10.05
N ASN A 229 18.01 12.15 -11.32
CA ASN A 229 19.30 12.44 -11.97
C ASN A 229 19.58 13.95 -12.10
N LYS A 230 18.55 14.77 -12.30
CA LYS A 230 18.69 16.22 -12.40
C LYS A 230 18.90 16.87 -11.04
N ILE A 231 18.08 16.49 -10.03
CA ILE A 231 18.22 17.00 -8.67
C ILE A 231 19.55 16.58 -8.06
N LYS A 232 20.05 15.37 -8.32
CA LYS A 232 21.38 14.89 -7.90
C LYS A 232 22.52 15.81 -8.32
N LYS A 233 22.41 16.46 -9.51
CA LYS A 233 23.44 17.38 -10.03
C LYS A 233 23.43 18.73 -9.31
N THR A 234 22.27 19.24 -8.94
CA THR A 234 22.11 20.55 -8.33
C THR A 234 21.13 20.50 -7.14
N PRO A 235 21.42 19.71 -6.10
CA PRO A 235 20.45 19.43 -5.03
C PRO A 235 20.10 20.69 -4.22
N ASN A 236 21.05 21.58 -3.98
CA ASN A 236 20.86 22.83 -3.22
C ASN A 236 19.80 23.76 -3.82
N LYS A 237 19.42 23.55 -5.10
CA LYS A 237 18.34 24.30 -5.74
C LYS A 237 16.95 23.88 -5.25
N TYR A 238 16.81 22.70 -4.70
CA TYR A 238 15.53 22.05 -4.39
C TYR A 238 15.39 21.66 -2.92
N ILE A 239 16.50 21.43 -2.23
CA ILE A 239 16.57 20.83 -0.90
C ILE A 239 17.45 21.72 -0.02
N ALA A 240 17.03 21.92 1.22
CA ALA A 240 17.78 22.71 2.18
C ALA A 240 19.15 22.08 2.47
N HIS A 241 20.16 22.97 2.69
CA HIS A 241 21.55 22.52 2.91
C HIS A 241 21.70 21.61 4.10
N GLU A 242 20.95 21.84 5.18
CA GLU A 242 20.97 21.02 6.40
C GLU A 242 20.54 19.57 6.15
N GLU A 243 19.53 19.36 5.30
CA GLU A 243 19.05 18.03 4.95
C GLU A 243 20.07 17.27 4.10
N LEU A 244 20.74 17.99 3.18
CA LEU A 244 21.77 17.42 2.30
C LEU A 244 23.03 16.99 3.03
N ASN A 245 23.39 17.65 4.14
CA ASN A 245 24.58 17.34 4.90
C ASN A 245 24.49 16.02 5.67
N ASN A 246 23.29 15.56 6.01
CA ASN A 246 23.09 14.30 6.72
C ASN A 246 23.21 13.09 5.78
N ASP A 247 22.41 13.07 4.73
CA ASP A 247 22.43 12.05 3.67
C ASP A 247 21.84 12.65 2.39
N LYS A 248 22.69 13.05 1.48
CA LYS A 248 22.30 13.69 0.21
C LYS A 248 21.29 12.88 -0.58
N TYR A 249 21.52 11.60 -0.73
CA TYR A 249 20.67 10.77 -1.59
C TYR A 249 19.34 10.47 -0.93
N ARG A 250 19.34 10.28 0.37
CA ARG A 250 18.11 10.12 1.16
C ARG A 250 17.27 11.40 1.11
N ALA A 251 17.87 12.57 1.28
CA ALA A 251 17.16 13.84 1.16
C ALA A 251 16.54 14.04 -0.24
N ILE A 252 17.23 13.62 -1.31
CA ILE A 252 16.66 13.63 -2.66
C ILE A 252 15.47 12.67 -2.78
N SER A 253 15.59 11.49 -2.22
CA SER A 253 14.50 10.49 -2.18
C SER A 253 13.29 11.00 -1.41
N ASP A 254 13.50 11.60 -0.22
CA ASP A 254 12.46 12.21 0.60
C ASP A 254 11.73 13.32 -0.18
N PHE A 255 12.48 14.19 -0.85
CA PHE A 255 11.93 15.28 -1.64
C PHE A 255 11.07 14.76 -2.80
N ILE A 256 11.55 13.74 -3.55
CA ILE A 256 10.82 13.18 -4.69
C ILE A 256 9.58 12.41 -4.22
N SER A 257 9.69 11.59 -3.17
CA SER A 257 8.57 10.82 -2.63
C SER A 257 7.47 11.70 -2.02
N GLY A 258 7.82 12.91 -1.57
CA GLY A 258 6.86 13.90 -1.07
C GLY A 258 6.10 14.67 -2.15
N MET A 259 6.41 14.49 -3.44
CA MET A 259 5.73 15.18 -4.54
C MET A 259 4.38 14.55 -4.84
N THR A 260 3.40 15.39 -5.20
CA THR A 260 2.24 14.90 -5.96
C THR A 260 2.63 14.61 -7.41
N ASP A 261 1.91 13.72 -8.09
CA ASP A 261 2.15 13.42 -9.50
C ASP A 261 2.15 14.67 -10.37
N ARG A 262 1.18 15.57 -10.12
CA ARG A 262 1.08 16.84 -10.84
C ARG A 262 2.32 17.72 -10.64
N TYR A 263 2.82 17.82 -9.42
CA TYR A 263 4.03 18.59 -9.13
C TYR A 263 5.25 17.98 -9.82
N ALA A 264 5.43 16.67 -9.73
CA ALA A 264 6.54 15.97 -10.39
C ALA A 264 6.53 16.15 -11.92
N ILE A 265 5.35 16.04 -12.55
CA ILE A 265 5.18 16.27 -13.99
C ILE A 265 5.57 17.70 -14.36
N ASN A 266 5.08 18.69 -13.62
CA ASN A 266 5.37 20.11 -13.90
C ASN A 266 6.86 20.44 -13.66
N LEU A 267 7.44 19.95 -12.57
CA LEU A 267 8.85 20.13 -12.30
C LEU A 267 9.71 19.49 -13.40
N ASN A 268 9.34 18.27 -13.85
CA ASN A 268 10.06 17.59 -14.94
C ASN A 268 10.04 18.37 -16.26
N LYS A 269 8.98 19.13 -16.56
CA LYS A 269 8.92 19.99 -17.76
C LYS A 269 9.86 21.19 -17.65
N ASN A 270 10.00 21.74 -16.44
CA ASN A 270 10.72 23.00 -16.17
C ASN A 270 12.19 22.76 -15.77
N ILE A 271 12.56 21.57 -15.41
CA ILE A 271 13.93 21.23 -15.00
C ILE A 271 14.81 21.04 -16.24
N LYS A 272 15.74 21.96 -16.44
CA LYS A 272 16.70 21.96 -17.56
C LYS A 272 17.94 21.12 -17.25
#